data_7a2888d33bed518543b8264536b699cc
#
_entry.id   7a2888d33bed518543b8264536b699cc
#
_cell.length_a   1.000
_cell.length_b   1.000
_cell.length_c   1.000
_cell.angle_alpha   90.00
_cell.angle_beta   90.00
_cell.angle_gamma   90.00
#
_symmetry.space_group_name_H-M   'P 1'
#
loop_
_entity.id
_entity.type
_entity.pdbx_description
1 polymer ?
#
loop_
_entity_poly.entity_id
_entity_poly.type
_entity_poly.pdbx_seq_one_letter_code
_entity_poly.pdbx_strand_id
1 'polypeptide(L)'
;MNLESIPLQAFLIVSSVLFCIGIWGLLNSRNAVRVLMSIELMLNAVNINLMTFSSYVDNNLIQGQVFAIFVITVAAAEAAVGLAILLSLYRNRVTVDMESFNLLKW
;
A
#
# COMPACT_ATOMS: atom_id res chain seq x y z
N MET A 1 0.76 29.91 5.36
CA MET A 1 1.52 28.86 6.06
C MET A 1 2.68 28.47 5.20
N ASN A 2 3.89 28.78 5.60
CA ASN A 2 5.07 28.39 4.83
C ASN A 2 5.39 26.93 5.12
N LEU A 3 5.47 26.12 4.08
CA LEU A 3 5.84 24.71 4.20
C LEU A 3 7.19 24.53 4.88
N GLU A 4 8.05 25.56 4.77
CA GLU A 4 9.36 25.55 5.40
C GLU A 4 9.31 25.62 6.93
N SER A 5 8.17 26.04 7.50
CA SER A 5 8.01 26.16 8.94
C SER A 5 7.43 24.89 9.59
N ILE A 6 7.08 23.88 8.82
CA ILE A 6 6.52 22.64 9.35
C ILE A 6 7.67 21.77 9.89
N PRO A 7 7.63 21.37 11.17
CA PRO A 7 8.70 20.57 11.74
C PRO A 7 8.71 19.13 11.18
N LEU A 8 9.89 18.52 11.16
CA LEU A 8 10.08 17.12 10.79
C LEU A 8 9.10 16.19 11.50
N GLN A 9 8.87 16.47 12.78
CA GLN A 9 8.02 15.65 13.64
C GLN A 9 6.58 15.57 13.13
N ALA A 10 6.07 16.64 12.52
CA ALA A 10 4.70 16.65 11.98
C ALA A 10 4.56 15.62 10.86
N PHE A 11 5.52 15.55 9.95
CA PHE A 11 5.51 14.57 8.86
C PHE A 11 5.66 13.15 9.38
N LEU A 12 6.53 12.95 10.39
CA LEU A 12 6.73 11.64 11.00
C LEU A 12 5.45 11.15 11.70
N ILE A 13 4.74 12.05 12.37
CA ILE A 13 3.47 11.72 13.03
C ILE A 13 2.44 11.28 11.98
N VAL A 14 2.29 12.04 10.90
CA VAL A 14 1.34 11.71 9.83
C VAL A 14 1.67 10.35 9.22
N SER A 15 2.92 10.11 8.89
CA SER A 15 3.33 8.84 8.29
C SER A 15 3.12 7.67 9.24
N SER A 16 3.40 7.87 10.53
CA SER A 16 3.18 6.83 11.55
C SER A 16 1.70 6.49 11.69
N VAL A 17 0.84 7.50 11.69
CA VAL A 17 -0.61 7.29 11.76
C VAL A 17 -1.10 6.53 10.53
N LEU A 18 -0.65 6.91 9.34
CA LEU A 18 -1.03 6.23 8.10
C LEU A 18 -0.56 4.77 8.10
N PHE A 19 0.66 4.52 8.57
CA PHE A 19 1.21 3.18 8.67
C PHE A 19 0.38 2.32 9.64
N CYS A 20 0.02 2.87 10.79
CA CYS A 20 -0.82 2.19 11.77
C CYS A 20 -2.21 1.89 11.23
N ILE A 21 -2.81 2.83 10.50
CA ILE A 21 -4.10 2.61 9.84
C ILE A 21 -3.99 1.46 8.82
N GLY A 22 -2.89 1.45 8.07
CA GLY A 22 -2.61 0.36 7.11
C GLY A 22 -2.51 -1.00 7.80
N ILE A 23 -1.78 -1.09 8.89
CA ILE A 23 -1.67 -2.32 9.67
C ILE A 23 -3.04 -2.76 10.19
N TRP A 24 -3.79 -1.83 10.77
CA TRP A 24 -5.12 -2.12 11.28
C TRP A 24 -6.05 -2.64 10.17
N GLY A 25 -6.02 -2.00 9.02
CA GLY A 25 -6.81 -2.43 7.87
C GLY A 25 -6.40 -3.82 7.39
N LEU A 26 -5.09 -4.10 7.37
CA LEU A 26 -4.56 -5.40 6.97
C LEU A 26 -5.04 -6.52 7.89
N LEU A 27 -4.96 -6.29 9.21
CA LEU A 27 -5.31 -7.30 10.19
C LEU A 27 -6.81 -7.56 10.29
N ASN A 28 -7.63 -6.55 10.03
CA ASN A 28 -9.08 -6.65 10.20
C ASN A 28 -9.84 -6.88 8.89
N SER A 29 -9.14 -6.94 7.77
CA SER A 29 -9.79 -7.08 6.48
C SER A 29 -9.90 -8.54 6.06
N ARG A 30 -11.07 -8.94 5.59
CA ARG A 30 -11.30 -10.24 4.97
C ARG A 30 -11.39 -10.14 3.44
N ASN A 31 -11.46 -8.92 2.92
CA ASN A 31 -11.54 -8.67 1.50
C ASN A 31 -10.13 -8.44 0.97
N ALA A 32 -9.75 -9.20 -0.06
CA ALA A 32 -8.42 -9.12 -0.64
C ALA A 32 -8.12 -7.75 -1.25
N VAL A 33 -9.12 -7.05 -1.78
CA VAL A 33 -8.95 -5.69 -2.29
C VAL A 33 -8.59 -4.73 -1.16
N ARG A 34 -9.24 -4.87 -0.01
CA ARG A 34 -8.92 -4.06 1.18
C ARG A 34 -7.52 -4.34 1.69
N VAL A 35 -7.08 -5.58 1.63
CA VAL A 35 -5.71 -5.97 2.00
C VAL A 35 -4.70 -5.25 1.10
N LEU A 36 -4.93 -5.24 -0.20
CA LEU A 36 -4.07 -4.52 -1.14
C LEU A 36 -4.05 -3.02 -0.86
N MET A 37 -5.20 -2.43 -0.60
CA MET A 37 -5.29 -1.01 -0.25
C MET A 37 -4.54 -0.69 1.04
N SER A 38 -4.62 -1.58 2.03
CA SER A 38 -3.91 -1.42 3.30
C SER A 38 -2.40 -1.45 3.11
N ILE A 39 -1.89 -2.38 2.31
CA ILE A 39 -0.47 -2.47 1.99
C ILE A 39 -0.02 -1.21 1.25
N GLU A 40 -0.81 -0.72 0.32
CA GLU A 40 -0.48 0.49 -0.43
C GLU A 40 -0.43 1.71 0.49
N LEU A 41 -1.33 1.79 1.45
CA LEU A 41 -1.32 2.86 2.45
C LEU A 41 -0.03 2.81 3.30
N MET A 42 0.41 1.62 3.68
CA MET A 42 1.67 1.43 4.40
C MET A 42 2.87 1.86 3.56
N LEU A 43 2.89 1.53 2.28
CA LEU A 43 3.95 1.93 1.36
C LEU A 43 3.96 3.45 1.16
N ASN A 44 2.80 4.09 1.09
CA ASN A 44 2.71 5.55 1.03
C ASN A 44 3.29 6.20 2.28
N ALA A 45 3.06 5.62 3.45
CA ALA A 45 3.65 6.12 4.70
C ALA A 45 5.18 6.06 4.64
N VAL A 46 5.74 4.97 4.12
CA VAL A 46 7.18 4.83 3.92
C VAL A 46 7.70 5.91 2.96
N ASN A 47 6.97 6.19 1.88
CA ASN A 47 7.33 7.23 0.92
C ASN A 47 7.36 8.62 1.57
N ILE A 48 6.39 8.92 2.42
CA ILE A 48 6.37 10.19 3.17
C ILE A 48 7.64 10.31 4.00
N ASN A 49 8.03 9.25 4.69
CA ASN A 49 9.26 9.24 5.49
C ASN A 49 10.50 9.45 4.63
N LEU A 50 10.62 8.76 3.51
CA LEU A 50 11.78 8.89 2.62
C LEU A 50 11.91 10.30 2.09
N MET A 51 10.81 10.90 1.65
CA MET A 51 10.80 12.28 1.16
C MET A 51 11.13 13.27 2.27
N THR A 52 10.58 13.04 3.45
CA THR A 52 10.79 13.91 4.61
C THR A 52 12.25 13.90 5.04
N PHE A 53 12.83 12.72 5.21
CA PHE A 53 14.24 12.62 5.62
C PHE A 53 15.17 13.21 4.56
N SER A 54 14.88 13.00 3.28
CA SER A 54 15.67 13.60 2.21
C SER A 54 15.66 15.12 2.29
N SER A 55 14.51 15.71 2.58
CA SER A 55 14.37 17.16 2.65
C SER A 55 15.05 17.78 3.87
N TYR A 56 15.02 17.10 5.02
CA TYR A 56 15.50 17.67 6.27
C TYR A 56 16.95 17.35 6.58
N VAL A 57 17.47 16.21 6.10
CA VAL A 57 18.85 15.81 6.38
C VAL A 57 19.81 16.46 5.40
N ASP A 58 19.49 16.46 4.12
CA ASP A 58 20.35 17.08 3.11
C ASP A 58 19.54 17.52 1.91
N ASN A 59 19.38 18.85 1.76
CA ASN A 59 18.60 19.44 0.67
C ASN A 59 19.28 19.25 -0.70
N ASN A 60 20.56 18.95 -0.73
CA ASN A 60 21.30 18.77 -1.97
C ASN A 60 21.26 17.33 -2.49
N LEU A 61 20.87 16.38 -1.64
CA LEU A 61 20.77 14.99 -2.02
C LEU A 61 19.37 14.62 -2.43
N ILE A 62 19.26 14.01 -3.60
CA ILE A 62 17.98 13.52 -4.14
C ILE A 62 17.79 12.03 -3.86
N GLN A 63 18.63 11.46 -3.02
CA GLN A 63 18.61 10.02 -2.73
C GLN A 63 17.26 9.56 -2.17
N GLY A 64 16.70 10.31 -1.22
CA GLY A 64 15.39 10.00 -0.66
C GLY A 64 14.29 10.04 -1.70
N GLN A 65 14.37 10.99 -2.64
CA GLN A 65 13.41 11.10 -3.74
C GLN A 65 13.56 9.94 -4.72
N VAL A 66 14.78 9.52 -5.01
CA VAL A 66 15.06 8.37 -5.86
C VAL A 66 14.51 7.10 -5.21
N PHE A 67 14.74 6.91 -3.91
CA PHE A 67 14.18 5.78 -3.17
C PHE A 67 12.66 5.82 -3.15
N ALA A 68 12.06 7.00 -2.99
CA ALA A 68 10.61 7.15 -3.03
C ALA A 68 10.03 6.73 -4.38
N ILE A 69 10.66 7.15 -5.47
CA ILE A 69 10.26 6.73 -6.83
C ILE A 69 10.38 5.22 -6.98
N PHE A 70 11.47 4.64 -6.47
CA PHE A 70 11.68 3.20 -6.49
C PHE A 70 10.55 2.48 -5.74
N VAL A 71 10.20 2.94 -4.54
CA VAL A 71 9.13 2.34 -3.73
C VAL A 71 7.79 2.48 -4.44
N ILE A 72 7.51 3.62 -5.07
CA ILE A 72 6.29 3.82 -5.86
C ILE A 72 6.24 2.82 -7.02
N THR A 73 7.35 2.61 -7.71
CA THR A 73 7.44 1.66 -8.82
C THR A 73 7.18 0.23 -8.35
N VAL A 74 7.79 -0.16 -7.24
CA VAL A 74 7.57 -1.49 -6.63
C VAL A 74 6.11 -1.64 -6.20
N ALA A 75 5.54 -0.60 -5.58
CA ALA A 75 4.15 -0.61 -5.16
C ALA A 75 3.20 -0.79 -6.35
N ALA A 76 3.46 -0.10 -7.46
CA ALA A 76 2.67 -0.25 -8.67
C ALA A 76 2.77 -1.66 -9.23
N ALA A 77 3.97 -2.23 -9.24
CA ALA A 77 4.19 -3.60 -9.70
C ALA A 77 3.47 -4.61 -8.79
N GLU A 78 3.56 -4.43 -7.48
CA GLU A 78 2.87 -5.29 -6.51
C GLU A 78 1.34 -5.19 -6.67
N ALA A 79 0.82 -4.00 -6.88
CA ALA A 79 -0.61 -3.79 -7.11
C ALA A 79 -1.07 -4.53 -8.37
N ALA A 80 -0.29 -4.44 -9.44
CA ALA A 80 -0.61 -5.12 -10.70
C ALA A 80 -0.61 -6.65 -10.52
N VAL A 81 0.42 -7.20 -9.87
CA VAL A 81 0.53 -8.63 -9.60
C VAL A 81 -0.58 -9.08 -8.65
N GLY A 82 -0.82 -8.32 -7.59
CA GLY A 82 -1.88 -8.61 -6.62
C GLY A 82 -3.25 -8.62 -7.26
N LEU A 83 -3.54 -7.67 -8.14
CA LEU A 83 -4.80 -7.62 -8.86
C LEU A 83 -4.94 -8.81 -9.80
N ALA A 84 -3.86 -9.19 -10.48
CA ALA A 84 -3.86 -10.37 -11.35
C ALA A 84 -4.15 -11.65 -10.55
N ILE A 85 -3.54 -11.80 -9.38
CA ILE A 85 -3.80 -12.93 -8.47
C ILE A 85 -5.26 -12.92 -8.02
N LEU A 86 -5.80 -11.76 -7.65
CA LEU A 86 -7.18 -11.63 -7.25
C LEU A 86 -8.15 -12.05 -8.35
N LEU A 87 -7.89 -11.63 -9.57
CA LEU A 87 -8.72 -12.01 -10.72
C LEU A 87 -8.67 -13.52 -10.96
N SER A 88 -7.48 -14.11 -10.82
CA SER A 88 -7.32 -15.56 -10.96
C SER A 88 -8.09 -16.31 -9.88
N LEU A 89 -7.98 -15.88 -8.63
CA LEU A 89 -8.71 -16.49 -7.53
C LEU A 89 -10.21 -16.32 -7.69
N TYR A 90 -10.65 -15.17 -8.14
CA TYR A 90 -12.07 -14.91 -8.39
C TYR A 90 -12.61 -15.87 -9.45
N ARG A 91 -11.89 -16.05 -10.54
CA ARG A 91 -12.29 -16.98 -11.60
C ARG A 91 -12.37 -18.42 -11.11
N ASN A 92 -11.39 -18.85 -10.32
CA ASN A 92 -11.38 -20.18 -9.73
C ASN A 92 -12.55 -20.37 -8.77
N ARG A 93 -12.85 -19.36 -7.95
CA ARG A 93 -13.96 -19.43 -7.00
C ARG A 93 -15.30 -19.56 -7.71
N VAL A 94 -15.50 -18.79 -8.78
CA VAL A 94 -16.72 -18.87 -9.58
C VAL A 94 -16.85 -20.27 -10.19
N THR A 95 -15.77 -20.83 -10.70
CA THR A 95 -15.75 -22.19 -11.25
C THR A 95 -16.08 -23.23 -10.19
N VAL A 96 -15.49 -23.12 -9.01
CA VAL A 96 -15.76 -24.03 -7.87
C VAL A 96 -17.21 -23.94 -7.43
N ASP A 97 -17.75 -22.71 -7.34
CA ASP A 97 -19.14 -22.50 -6.97
C ASP A 97 -20.09 -23.13 -7.98
N MET A 98 -19.79 -23.04 -9.26
CA MET A 98 -20.58 -23.68 -10.30
C MET A 98 -20.51 -25.21 -10.22
N GLU A 99 -19.34 -25.75 -9.94
CA GLU A 99 -19.18 -27.20 -9.72
C GLU A 99 -19.98 -27.66 -8.50
N SER A 100 -19.91 -26.91 -7.43
CA SER A 100 -20.70 -27.17 -6.21
C SER A 100 -22.18 -27.16 -6.52
N PHE A 101 -22.63 -26.21 -7.33
CA PHE A 101 -24.02 -26.10 -7.74
C PHE A 101 -24.46 -27.34 -8.56
N ASN A 102 -23.62 -27.79 -9.47
CA ASN A 102 -23.87 -28.97 -10.28
C ASN A 102 -23.97 -30.24 -9.41
N LEU A 103 -23.08 -30.37 -8.44
CA LEU A 103 -23.09 -31.51 -7.52
C LEU A 103 -24.36 -31.54 -6.70
N LEU A 104 -24.84 -30.37 -6.25
CA LEU A 104 -26.10 -30.26 -5.50
C LEU A 104 -27.32 -30.58 -6.36
N LYS A 105 -27.24 -30.32 -7.66
CA LYS A 105 -28.32 -30.57 -8.57
C LYS A 105 -28.52 -32.04 -8.90
N TRP A 106 -27.41 -32.82 -8.88
CA TRP A 106 -27.41 -34.25 -9.16
C TRP A 106 -27.33 -35.07 -7.85
#